data_121e8d8c7c4306efa491fab3424489f4
#
_entry.id   121e8d8c7c4306efa491fab3424489f4
#
_cell.length_a   1.000
_cell.length_b   1.000
_cell.length_c   1.000
_cell.angle_alpha   90.00
_cell.angle_beta   90.00
_cell.angle_gamma   90.00
#
_symmetry.space_group_name_H-M   'P 1'
#
loop_
_entity.id
_entity.type
_entity.pdbx_description
1 polymer ?
#
loop_
_entity_poly.entity_id
_entity_poly.type
_entity_poly.pdbx_seq_one_letter_code
_entity_poly.pdbx_strand_id
1 'polypeptide(L)'
;MNFLKLFFLMIPVYFSAQISYEGKIGDYSVEMVLNLNDESADGVYVYSTYNNPISIDGNYVKKNLTLFESEGDRKTAKFVFEDFDENKNEISGNWINLKKENTSLEVYLKKKDNQNEILQAESSRQFYFKTVKETNENPVLIFEKKSGNLVQKMELGECMLGSTGDISIGDFNFDGYDDFSSCLQTYAGPNTSKSYFLFDPIKKRFFESDFTGVSLEFDAKTKRIKEINQCCAGASVVENIYKVQNNQMKLIEEHCYKYDEKRKKLIEKKPKDCY
;
A
#
# COMPACT_ATOMS: atom_id res chain seq x y z
N MET A 1 9.30 -53.03 22.93
CA MET A 1 8.12 -52.43 22.29
C MET A 1 8.21 -50.92 22.53
N ASN A 2 8.89 -50.21 21.59
CA ASN A 2 9.17 -48.78 21.74
C ASN A 2 8.00 -47.96 21.21
N PHE A 3 7.29 -47.25 22.09
CA PHE A 3 6.27 -46.29 21.74
C PHE A 3 6.96 -45.00 21.25
N LEU A 4 6.94 -44.78 19.93
CA LEU A 4 7.33 -43.52 19.29
C LEU A 4 6.26 -42.46 19.62
N LYS A 5 6.55 -41.55 20.56
CA LYS A 5 5.69 -40.39 20.83
C LYS A 5 5.81 -39.43 19.68
N LEU A 6 4.78 -39.42 18.82
CA LEU A 6 4.62 -38.42 17.75
C LEU A 6 4.27 -37.07 18.41
N PHE A 7 5.23 -36.16 18.43
CA PHE A 7 5.02 -34.77 18.88
C PHE A 7 4.37 -34.01 17.73
N PHE A 8 3.07 -33.78 17.82
CA PHE A 8 2.36 -32.88 16.89
C PHE A 8 2.78 -31.46 17.20
N LEU A 9 3.63 -30.88 16.36
CA LEU A 9 3.95 -29.43 16.40
C LEU A 9 2.71 -28.69 15.88
N MET A 10 1.89 -28.16 16.78
CA MET A 10 0.84 -27.20 16.39
C MET A 10 1.54 -25.91 15.95
N ILE A 11 1.67 -25.71 14.65
CA ILE A 11 2.06 -24.43 14.07
C ILE A 11 0.84 -23.51 14.25
N PRO A 12 0.96 -22.36 14.95
CA PRO A 12 -0.13 -21.41 15.02
C PRO A 12 -0.42 -20.91 13.59
N VAL A 13 -1.61 -21.17 13.10
CA VAL A 13 -2.10 -20.60 11.84
C VAL A 13 -2.58 -19.20 12.20
N TYR A 14 -1.83 -18.18 11.81
CA TYR A 14 -2.28 -16.79 11.90
C TYR A 14 -3.38 -16.58 10.87
N PHE A 15 -4.59 -16.29 11.35
CA PHE A 15 -5.69 -15.91 10.49
C PHE A 15 -5.60 -14.39 10.24
N SER A 16 -5.32 -14.03 9.00
CA SER A 16 -5.55 -12.68 8.52
C SER A 16 -6.82 -12.70 7.68
N ALA A 17 -7.79 -11.89 8.04
CA ALA A 17 -9.02 -11.75 7.28
C ALA A 17 -9.09 -10.33 6.69
N GLN A 18 -9.29 -10.23 5.37
CA GLN A 18 -9.58 -8.99 4.69
C GLN A 18 -11.03 -9.03 4.20
N ILE A 19 -11.79 -8.00 4.55
CA ILE A 19 -13.23 -7.97 4.29
C ILE A 19 -13.59 -6.61 3.69
N SER A 20 -14.26 -6.66 2.54
CA SER A 20 -14.80 -5.46 1.88
C SER A 20 -16.27 -5.29 2.23
N TYR A 21 -16.63 -4.09 2.63
CA TYR A 21 -17.98 -3.67 3.02
C TYR A 21 -18.45 -2.51 2.16
N GLU A 22 -19.77 -2.39 2.04
CA GLU A 22 -20.48 -1.20 1.59
C GLU A 22 -21.59 -0.87 2.58
N GLY A 23 -21.97 0.39 2.69
CA GLY A 23 -23.01 0.78 3.64
C GLY A 23 -23.09 2.27 3.89
N LYS A 24 -23.35 2.65 5.14
CA LYS A 24 -23.56 4.05 5.53
C LYS A 24 -22.91 4.39 6.87
N ILE A 25 -22.52 5.67 6.98
CA ILE A 25 -22.21 6.35 8.23
C ILE A 25 -23.20 7.50 8.34
N GLY A 26 -24.22 7.40 9.21
CA GLY A 26 -25.39 8.27 9.15
C GLY A 26 -26.08 8.20 7.79
N ASP A 27 -26.21 9.34 7.13
CA ASP A 27 -26.82 9.43 5.78
C ASP A 27 -25.82 9.26 4.63
N TYR A 28 -24.51 9.15 4.93
CA TYR A 28 -23.46 9.13 3.93
C TYR A 28 -23.11 7.69 3.50
N SER A 29 -23.23 7.41 2.21
CA SER A 29 -22.81 6.12 1.64
C SER A 29 -21.32 5.98 1.67
N VAL A 30 -20.83 4.78 2.07
CA VAL A 30 -19.40 4.46 2.19
C VAL A 30 -19.10 3.09 1.62
N GLU A 31 -17.84 2.95 1.20
CA GLU A 31 -17.19 1.66 0.99
C GLU A 31 -16.02 1.56 1.98
N MET A 32 -15.81 0.38 2.56
CA MET A 32 -14.77 0.15 3.58
C MET A 32 -14.10 -1.21 3.36
N VAL A 33 -12.78 -1.25 3.51
CA VAL A 33 -11.99 -2.49 3.57
C VAL A 33 -11.37 -2.57 4.95
N LEU A 34 -11.51 -3.70 5.62
CA LEU A 34 -10.93 -4.02 6.92
C LEU A 34 -9.96 -5.17 6.78
N ASN A 35 -8.81 -5.06 7.41
CA ASN A 35 -7.83 -6.11 7.61
C ASN A 35 -7.78 -6.45 9.10
N LEU A 36 -7.96 -7.71 9.45
CA LEU A 36 -7.92 -8.20 10.82
C LEU A 36 -6.68 -9.10 10.98
N ASN A 37 -5.81 -8.76 11.92
CA ASN A 37 -4.58 -9.51 12.22
C ASN A 37 -4.49 -9.73 13.73
N ASP A 38 -4.89 -10.91 14.20
CA ASP A 38 -4.95 -11.26 15.63
C ASP A 38 -5.74 -10.20 16.44
N GLU A 39 -5.04 -9.40 17.26
CA GLU A 39 -5.63 -8.33 18.09
C GLU A 39 -5.55 -6.94 17.44
N SER A 40 -4.91 -6.81 16.28
CA SER A 40 -4.83 -5.55 15.53
C SER A 40 -5.81 -5.53 14.38
N ALA A 41 -6.25 -4.34 14.01
CA ALA A 41 -7.06 -4.12 12.83
C ALA A 41 -6.64 -2.82 12.15
N ASP A 42 -6.63 -2.84 10.83
CA ASP A 42 -6.45 -1.65 10.00
C ASP A 42 -7.43 -1.69 8.83
N GLY A 43 -7.50 -0.59 8.10
CA GLY A 43 -8.34 -0.55 6.93
C GLY A 43 -8.34 0.81 6.25
N VAL A 44 -9.23 0.92 5.28
CA VAL A 44 -9.47 2.15 4.54
C VAL A 44 -10.94 2.25 4.21
N TYR A 45 -11.48 3.46 4.27
CA TYR A 45 -12.84 3.70 3.80
C TYR A 45 -12.91 4.97 2.96
N VAL A 46 -14.00 5.08 2.18
CA VAL A 46 -14.25 6.22 1.32
C VAL A 46 -15.72 6.58 1.35
N TYR A 47 -16.02 7.87 1.47
CA TYR A 47 -17.38 8.39 1.24
C TYR A 47 -17.62 8.49 -0.27
N SER A 48 -18.70 7.89 -0.76
CA SER A 48 -19.05 7.91 -2.20
C SER A 48 -19.23 9.32 -2.77
N THR A 49 -19.53 10.30 -1.92
CA THR A 49 -19.68 11.71 -2.33
C THR A 49 -18.34 12.41 -2.58
N TYR A 50 -17.30 12.03 -1.82
CA TYR A 50 -16.00 12.71 -1.86
C TYR A 50 -14.93 11.90 -2.58
N ASN A 51 -15.07 10.56 -2.62
CA ASN A 51 -14.13 9.64 -3.27
C ASN A 51 -12.66 9.84 -2.82
N ASN A 52 -12.46 10.21 -1.55
CA ASN A 52 -11.15 10.39 -0.95
C ASN A 52 -10.94 9.35 0.14
N PRO A 53 -10.08 8.35 -0.08
CA PRO A 53 -9.81 7.30 0.89
C PRO A 53 -9.27 7.86 2.21
N ILE A 54 -9.71 7.27 3.31
CA ILE A 54 -9.30 7.60 4.68
C ILE A 54 -8.82 6.32 5.35
N SER A 55 -7.56 6.30 5.77
CA SER A 55 -6.99 5.18 6.50
C SER A 55 -7.46 5.17 7.95
N ILE A 56 -7.67 3.98 8.47
CA ILE A 56 -8.09 3.70 9.84
C ILE A 56 -7.24 2.57 10.42
N ASP A 57 -6.91 2.67 11.70
CA ASP A 57 -6.16 1.66 12.44
C ASP A 57 -6.67 1.50 13.87
N GLY A 58 -6.48 0.33 14.45
CA GLY A 58 -6.96 0.08 15.81
C GLY A 58 -6.81 -1.35 16.28
N ASN A 59 -7.77 -1.80 17.09
CA ASN A 59 -7.70 -3.09 17.76
C ASN A 59 -9.00 -3.89 17.61
N TYR A 60 -8.83 -5.20 17.54
CA TYR A 60 -9.91 -6.18 17.60
C TYR A 60 -9.70 -7.12 18.77
N VAL A 61 -10.43 -6.93 19.86
CA VAL A 61 -10.26 -7.69 21.11
C VAL A 61 -11.62 -8.17 21.63
N LYS A 62 -11.77 -9.47 21.86
CA LYS A 62 -13.00 -10.07 22.44
C LYS A 62 -14.28 -9.61 21.74
N LYS A 63 -14.29 -9.64 20.42
CA LYS A 63 -15.41 -9.17 19.57
C LYS A 63 -15.69 -7.68 19.60
N ASN A 64 -14.83 -6.87 20.21
CA ASN A 64 -14.92 -5.43 20.11
C ASN A 64 -13.88 -4.93 19.09
N LEU A 65 -14.37 -4.32 18.02
CA LEU A 65 -13.53 -3.66 17.02
C LEU A 65 -13.58 -2.15 17.24
N THR A 66 -12.42 -1.56 17.49
CA THR A 66 -12.28 -0.11 17.62
C THR A 66 -11.21 0.37 16.64
N LEU A 67 -11.59 1.27 15.74
CA LEU A 67 -10.71 1.84 14.73
C LEU A 67 -10.66 3.36 14.86
N PHE A 68 -9.56 3.97 14.52
CA PHE A 68 -9.36 5.41 14.63
C PHE A 68 -9.00 6.01 13.28
N GLU A 69 -9.56 7.18 13.00
CA GLU A 69 -9.02 8.11 12.01
C GLU A 69 -7.95 8.96 12.69
N SER A 70 -6.86 9.24 11.97
CA SER A 70 -5.76 10.05 12.50
C SER A 70 -5.35 11.13 11.50
N GLU A 71 -4.91 12.27 12.01
CA GLU A 71 -4.31 13.37 11.26
C GLU A 71 -2.94 13.65 11.90
N GLY A 72 -1.88 13.10 11.29
CA GLY A 72 -0.60 12.94 11.96
C GLY A 72 -0.76 12.06 13.21
N ASP A 73 -0.22 12.50 14.34
CA ASP A 73 -0.30 11.75 15.61
C ASP A 73 -1.64 11.95 16.37
N ARG A 74 -2.54 12.76 15.84
CA ARG A 74 -3.80 13.10 16.50
C ARG A 74 -4.96 12.28 15.99
N LYS A 75 -5.61 11.51 16.87
CA LYS A 75 -6.87 10.84 16.57
C LYS A 75 -8.01 11.85 16.41
N THR A 76 -8.74 11.77 15.31
CA THR A 76 -9.78 12.72 14.92
C THR A 76 -11.19 12.17 15.02
N ALA A 77 -11.34 10.86 14.81
CA ALA A 77 -12.59 10.15 15.00
C ALA A 77 -12.31 8.69 15.37
N LYS A 78 -13.34 7.98 15.80
CA LYS A 78 -13.26 6.53 16.04
C LYS A 78 -14.52 5.82 15.59
N PHE A 79 -14.35 4.61 15.13
CA PHE A 79 -15.41 3.62 14.95
C PHE A 79 -15.42 2.66 16.14
N VAL A 80 -16.60 2.26 16.57
CA VAL A 80 -16.79 1.26 17.63
C VAL A 80 -17.85 0.28 17.16
N PHE A 81 -17.48 -1.00 17.04
CA PHE A 81 -18.36 -2.10 16.74
C PHE A 81 -18.32 -3.08 17.91
N GLU A 82 -19.42 -3.16 18.64
CA GLU A 82 -19.62 -4.16 19.69
C GLU A 82 -20.14 -5.46 19.07
N ASP A 83 -19.77 -6.62 19.64
CA ASP A 83 -20.11 -7.94 19.07
C ASP A 83 -19.76 -8.13 17.59
N PHE A 84 -18.68 -7.50 17.15
CA PHE A 84 -18.15 -7.68 15.80
C PHE A 84 -17.83 -9.16 15.54
N ASP A 85 -18.30 -9.65 14.42
CA ASP A 85 -18.04 -11.01 13.96
C ASP A 85 -17.76 -10.96 12.45
N GLU A 86 -16.54 -11.31 12.08
CA GLU A 86 -16.07 -11.32 10.71
C GLU A 86 -16.87 -12.26 9.78
N ASN A 87 -17.61 -13.21 10.35
CA ASN A 87 -18.44 -14.15 9.59
C ASN A 87 -19.84 -13.60 9.29
N LYS A 88 -20.29 -12.56 9.98
CA LYS A 88 -21.58 -11.92 9.71
C LYS A 88 -21.55 -11.16 8.38
N ASN A 89 -22.65 -11.20 7.64
CA ASN A 89 -22.82 -10.42 6.40
C ASN A 89 -23.04 -8.94 6.68
N GLU A 90 -23.54 -8.60 7.85
CA GLU A 90 -23.88 -7.22 8.24
C GLU A 90 -23.31 -6.93 9.61
N ILE A 91 -22.79 -5.73 9.77
CA ILE A 91 -22.26 -5.22 11.04
C ILE A 91 -22.82 -3.82 11.29
N SER A 92 -23.04 -3.50 12.55
CA SER A 92 -23.50 -2.18 13.00
C SER A 92 -22.63 -1.67 14.11
N GLY A 93 -22.47 -0.35 14.17
CA GLY A 93 -21.64 0.31 15.16
C GLY A 93 -21.86 1.81 15.19
N ASN A 94 -20.89 2.53 15.73
CA ASN A 94 -20.93 3.98 15.84
C ASN A 94 -19.62 4.58 15.31
N TRP A 95 -19.74 5.67 14.56
CA TRP A 95 -18.67 6.60 14.29
C TRP A 95 -18.79 7.79 15.25
N ILE A 96 -17.71 8.17 15.92
CA ILE A 96 -17.69 9.18 16.98
C ILE A 96 -16.63 10.22 16.64
N ASN A 97 -17.03 11.49 16.50
CA ASN A 97 -16.11 12.59 16.29
C ASN A 97 -15.35 12.91 17.58
N LEU A 98 -14.01 12.88 17.55
CA LEU A 98 -13.17 13.19 18.71
C LEU A 98 -12.76 14.67 18.79
N LYS A 99 -13.00 15.44 17.70
CA LYS A 99 -12.75 16.90 17.68
C LYS A 99 -13.97 17.70 18.19
N LYS A 100 -15.17 17.11 18.17
CA LYS A 100 -16.42 17.78 18.52
C LYS A 100 -17.23 16.89 19.48
N GLU A 101 -17.44 17.35 20.69
CA GLU A 101 -18.20 16.63 21.70
C GLU A 101 -19.63 16.30 21.23
N ASN A 102 -20.14 15.14 21.67
CA ASN A 102 -21.51 14.65 21.42
C ASN A 102 -21.89 14.49 19.93
N THR A 103 -20.93 14.31 19.04
CA THR A 103 -21.22 14.00 17.66
C THR A 103 -20.94 12.53 17.38
N SER A 104 -22.00 11.74 17.28
CA SER A 104 -21.96 10.31 16.90
C SER A 104 -22.93 10.05 15.76
N LEU A 105 -22.54 9.18 14.85
CA LEU A 105 -23.35 8.70 13.73
C LEU A 105 -23.44 7.18 13.79
N GLU A 106 -24.61 6.63 13.51
CA GLU A 106 -24.76 5.19 13.35
C GLU A 106 -24.00 4.71 12.10
N VAL A 107 -23.39 3.54 12.20
CA VAL A 107 -22.69 2.87 11.12
C VAL A 107 -23.41 1.56 10.82
N TYR A 108 -23.77 1.36 9.57
CA TYR A 108 -24.33 0.11 9.07
C TYR A 108 -23.53 -0.31 7.82
N LEU A 109 -22.93 -1.50 7.88
CA LEU A 109 -22.11 -2.03 6.78
C LEU A 109 -22.56 -3.44 6.44
N LYS A 110 -22.61 -3.73 5.15
CA LYS A 110 -22.89 -5.05 4.58
C LYS A 110 -21.68 -5.50 3.78
N LYS A 111 -21.31 -6.78 3.88
CA LYS A 111 -20.25 -7.35 3.03
C LYS A 111 -20.60 -7.17 1.57
N LYS A 112 -19.63 -6.74 0.78
CA LYS A 112 -19.77 -6.70 -0.67
C LYS A 112 -19.84 -8.12 -1.24
N ASP A 113 -20.60 -8.29 -2.31
CA ASP A 113 -20.62 -9.56 -3.04
C ASP A 113 -19.25 -9.85 -3.69
N ASN A 114 -18.59 -8.80 -4.21
CA ASN A 114 -17.24 -8.91 -4.74
C ASN A 114 -16.19 -8.53 -3.68
N GLN A 115 -15.59 -9.54 -3.07
CA GLN A 115 -14.53 -9.38 -2.07
C GLN A 115 -13.14 -9.20 -2.69
N ASN A 116 -13.01 -9.30 -4.00
CA ASN A 116 -11.71 -9.23 -4.68
C ASN A 116 -11.29 -7.81 -5.04
N GLU A 117 -12.22 -6.84 -5.06
CA GLU A 117 -11.89 -5.43 -5.25
C GLU A 117 -11.47 -4.79 -3.94
N ILE A 118 -10.21 -4.36 -3.86
CA ILE A 118 -9.59 -3.79 -2.67
C ILE A 118 -9.34 -2.30 -2.87
N LEU A 119 -10.06 -1.47 -2.11
CA LEU A 119 -9.84 -0.04 -2.07
C LEU A 119 -8.42 0.26 -1.55
N GLN A 120 -7.70 1.14 -2.25
CA GLN A 120 -6.35 1.52 -1.89
C GLN A 120 -6.34 2.74 -0.96
N ALA A 121 -5.42 2.73 0.02
CA ALA A 121 -5.29 3.79 1.02
C ALA A 121 -4.74 5.08 0.42
N GLU A 122 -3.75 4.96 -0.47
CA GLU A 122 -3.19 6.11 -1.16
C GLU A 122 -4.02 6.48 -2.40
N SER A 123 -4.09 7.77 -2.65
CA SER A 123 -4.83 8.34 -3.77
C SER A 123 -4.18 9.64 -4.24
N SER A 124 -4.25 9.91 -5.54
CA SER A 124 -3.77 11.17 -6.11
C SER A 124 -4.76 12.30 -5.88
N ARG A 125 -4.41 13.53 -6.26
CA ARG A 125 -5.32 14.68 -6.21
C ARG A 125 -6.61 14.46 -7.02
N GLN A 126 -6.53 13.72 -8.13
CA GLN A 126 -7.63 13.54 -9.07
C GLN A 126 -8.23 12.14 -9.05
N PHE A 127 -7.49 11.13 -8.61
CA PHE A 127 -7.87 9.73 -8.74
C PHE A 127 -7.75 8.97 -7.42
N TYR A 128 -8.62 7.97 -7.25
CA TYR A 128 -8.46 6.91 -6.26
C TYR A 128 -8.42 5.56 -6.97
N PHE A 129 -7.93 4.55 -6.28
CA PHE A 129 -7.53 3.29 -6.88
C PHE A 129 -8.17 2.11 -6.16
N LYS A 130 -8.45 1.06 -6.92
CA LYS A 130 -8.74 -0.27 -6.38
C LYS A 130 -7.87 -1.28 -7.10
N THR A 131 -7.34 -2.25 -6.38
CA THR A 131 -6.70 -3.42 -6.97
C THR A 131 -7.67 -4.59 -6.98
N VAL A 132 -7.47 -5.55 -7.89
CA VAL A 132 -8.30 -6.76 -7.93
C VAL A 132 -7.39 -7.95 -7.69
N LYS A 133 -7.60 -8.65 -6.57
CA LYS A 133 -6.82 -9.84 -6.20
C LYS A 133 -7.32 -11.09 -6.91
N GLU A 134 -6.48 -12.12 -6.91
CA GLU A 134 -6.82 -13.47 -7.40
C GLU A 134 -7.21 -13.53 -8.89
N THR A 135 -6.58 -12.68 -9.70
CA THR A 135 -6.70 -12.74 -11.16
C THR A 135 -5.34 -12.95 -11.80
N ASN A 136 -5.30 -13.51 -13.00
CA ASN A 136 -4.05 -13.68 -13.76
C ASN A 136 -3.46 -12.34 -14.23
N GLU A 137 -4.25 -11.28 -14.23
CA GLU A 137 -3.89 -9.96 -14.77
C GLU A 137 -3.55 -8.93 -13.70
N ASN A 138 -3.86 -9.21 -12.40
CA ASN A 138 -3.65 -8.27 -11.29
C ASN A 138 -4.00 -6.82 -11.64
N PRO A 139 -5.25 -6.51 -12.04
CA PRO A 139 -5.54 -5.19 -12.54
C PRO A 139 -5.65 -4.15 -11.43
N VAL A 140 -5.24 -2.91 -11.75
CA VAL A 140 -5.63 -1.71 -11.02
C VAL A 140 -6.78 -1.02 -11.76
N LEU A 141 -7.81 -0.64 -11.01
CA LEU A 141 -8.94 0.14 -11.45
C LEU A 141 -8.77 1.57 -10.96
N ILE A 142 -8.77 2.52 -11.89
CA ILE A 142 -8.49 3.94 -11.62
C ILE A 142 -9.78 4.72 -11.78
N PHE A 143 -10.21 5.37 -10.70
CA PHE A 143 -11.46 6.11 -10.63
C PHE A 143 -11.21 7.61 -10.49
N GLU A 144 -11.92 8.43 -11.23
CA GLU A 144 -11.89 9.88 -11.06
C GLU A 144 -12.65 10.29 -9.79
N LYS A 145 -12.02 11.02 -8.87
CA LYS A 145 -12.64 11.44 -7.60
C LYS A 145 -13.89 12.31 -7.81
N LYS A 146 -13.86 13.19 -8.80
CA LYS A 146 -14.95 14.14 -9.06
C LYS A 146 -16.25 13.47 -9.47
N SER A 147 -16.18 12.44 -10.30
CA SER A 147 -17.34 11.75 -10.85
C SER A 147 -17.62 10.39 -10.22
N GLY A 148 -16.62 9.78 -9.55
CA GLY A 148 -16.67 8.40 -9.09
C GLY A 148 -16.59 7.36 -10.22
N ASN A 149 -16.38 7.78 -11.46
CA ASN A 149 -16.38 6.88 -12.61
C ASN A 149 -15.03 6.19 -12.78
N LEU A 150 -15.08 4.92 -13.19
CA LEU A 150 -13.90 4.20 -13.69
C LEU A 150 -13.43 4.85 -14.99
N VAL A 151 -12.17 5.34 -15.00
CA VAL A 151 -11.60 6.03 -16.18
C VAL A 151 -10.50 5.23 -16.86
N GLN A 152 -9.88 4.29 -16.13
CA GLN A 152 -8.83 3.45 -16.68
C GLN A 152 -8.71 2.13 -15.92
N LYS A 153 -8.37 1.05 -16.65
CA LYS A 153 -7.91 -0.23 -16.11
C LYS A 153 -6.50 -0.47 -16.64
N MET A 154 -5.57 -0.91 -15.77
CA MET A 154 -4.22 -1.27 -16.15
C MET A 154 -3.83 -2.58 -15.46
N GLU A 155 -2.93 -3.33 -16.07
CA GLU A 155 -2.34 -4.52 -15.47
C GLU A 155 -1.13 -4.12 -14.63
N LEU A 156 -0.95 -4.77 -13.49
CA LEU A 156 0.19 -4.59 -12.59
C LEU A 156 1.16 -5.77 -12.71
N GLY A 157 2.34 -5.64 -12.10
CA GLY A 157 3.36 -6.69 -12.08
C GLY A 157 2.94 -7.97 -11.33
N GLU A 158 3.84 -8.94 -11.27
CA GLU A 158 3.60 -10.31 -10.78
C GLU A 158 3.53 -10.45 -9.24
N CYS A 159 3.66 -9.37 -8.48
CA CYS A 159 3.48 -9.46 -7.02
C CYS A 159 2.06 -9.87 -6.66
N MET A 160 1.93 -10.64 -5.59
CA MET A 160 0.61 -10.90 -5.02
C MET A 160 0.01 -9.60 -4.51
N LEU A 161 -1.11 -9.19 -5.13
CA LEU A 161 -1.91 -8.06 -4.67
C LEU A 161 -2.97 -8.54 -3.67
N GLY A 162 -3.48 -7.62 -2.90
CA GLY A 162 -4.56 -7.90 -1.94
C GLY A 162 -4.40 -7.13 -0.64
N SER A 163 -3.52 -6.12 -0.63
CA SER A 163 -3.37 -5.16 0.47
C SER A 163 -4.02 -3.82 0.11
N THR A 164 -4.43 -3.07 1.11
CA THR A 164 -4.85 -1.66 0.95
C THR A 164 -3.67 -0.73 0.64
N GLY A 165 -2.44 -1.22 0.69
CA GLY A 165 -1.20 -0.51 0.39
C GLY A 165 -0.45 -0.99 -0.86
N ASP A 166 -1.11 -1.65 -1.81
CA ASP A 166 -0.47 -2.14 -3.04
C ASP A 166 -0.05 -1.01 -3.98
N ILE A 167 -0.67 0.17 -3.85
CA ILE A 167 -0.39 1.37 -4.63
C ILE A 167 0.32 2.40 -3.76
N SER A 168 1.36 3.03 -4.30
CA SER A 168 2.02 4.20 -3.71
C SER A 168 1.98 5.37 -4.68
N ILE A 169 1.70 6.57 -4.16
CA ILE A 169 1.58 7.81 -4.95
C ILE A 169 2.84 8.66 -4.80
N GLY A 170 3.28 9.29 -5.89
CA GLY A 170 4.41 10.21 -5.93
C GLY A 170 4.52 10.92 -7.27
N ASP A 171 5.36 11.94 -7.33
CA ASP A 171 5.77 12.60 -8.59
C ASP A 171 7.12 11.99 -9.00
N PHE A 172 7.07 10.86 -9.70
CA PHE A 172 8.27 10.06 -9.97
C PHE A 172 9.12 10.60 -11.13
N ASN A 173 8.54 11.38 -12.01
CA ASN A 173 9.26 12.05 -13.10
C ASN A 173 9.56 13.52 -12.84
N PHE A 174 9.12 14.06 -11.69
CA PHE A 174 9.32 15.43 -11.23
C PHE A 174 8.66 16.51 -12.13
N ASP A 175 7.51 16.18 -12.73
CA ASP A 175 6.75 17.08 -13.60
C ASP A 175 5.63 17.84 -12.87
N GLY A 176 5.37 17.51 -11.59
CA GLY A 176 4.40 18.16 -10.73
C GLY A 176 3.03 17.50 -10.74
N TYR A 177 2.85 16.40 -11.45
CA TYR A 177 1.64 15.58 -11.41
C TYR A 177 1.85 14.36 -10.51
N ASP A 178 0.75 13.84 -9.97
CA ASP A 178 0.79 12.64 -9.15
C ASP A 178 0.81 11.41 -10.08
N ASP A 179 1.83 10.60 -9.94
CA ASP A 179 2.01 9.29 -10.53
C ASP A 179 1.64 8.21 -9.53
N PHE A 180 1.64 6.93 -9.94
CA PHE A 180 1.56 5.83 -9.00
C PHE A 180 2.59 4.74 -9.30
N SER A 181 2.92 3.96 -8.28
CA SER A 181 3.75 2.76 -8.40
C SER A 181 3.11 1.58 -7.69
N SER A 182 3.46 0.39 -8.15
CA SER A 182 3.07 -0.87 -7.54
C SER A 182 4.26 -1.83 -7.47
N CYS A 183 4.16 -2.85 -6.64
CA CYS A 183 5.17 -3.90 -6.58
C CYS A 183 5.34 -4.57 -7.95
N LEU A 184 6.57 -4.72 -8.40
CA LEU A 184 6.92 -5.52 -9.58
C LEU A 184 7.45 -6.89 -9.14
N GLN A 185 8.40 -6.90 -8.19
CA GLN A 185 9.05 -8.11 -7.72
C GLN A 185 9.61 -7.92 -6.32
N THR A 186 9.61 -9.01 -5.53
CA THR A 186 10.27 -9.09 -4.23
C THR A 186 11.54 -9.94 -4.32
N TYR A 187 12.55 -9.61 -3.52
CA TYR A 187 13.82 -10.31 -3.46
C TYR A 187 14.06 -10.91 -2.08
N ALA A 188 14.96 -11.88 -2.01
CA ALA A 188 15.47 -12.36 -0.73
C ALA A 188 16.41 -11.29 -0.16
N GLY A 189 15.92 -10.44 0.75
CA GLY A 189 16.70 -9.35 1.37
C GLY A 189 15.96 -8.01 1.31
N PRO A 190 16.69 -6.88 1.50
CA PRO A 190 16.05 -5.56 1.58
C PRO A 190 15.71 -4.96 0.21
N ASN A 191 16.14 -5.57 -0.88
CA ASN A 191 15.90 -5.06 -2.21
C ASN A 191 14.42 -5.17 -2.59
N THR A 192 13.90 -4.14 -3.26
CA THR A 192 12.54 -4.10 -3.81
C THR A 192 12.57 -3.64 -5.25
N SER A 193 11.59 -4.05 -6.04
CA SER A 193 11.37 -3.51 -7.39
C SER A 193 9.92 -3.13 -7.56
N LYS A 194 9.68 -2.01 -8.23
CA LYS A 194 8.35 -1.47 -8.51
C LYS A 194 8.20 -1.14 -9.98
N SER A 195 6.99 -1.29 -10.51
CA SER A 195 6.55 -0.63 -11.75
C SER A 195 6.08 0.78 -11.41
N TYR A 196 6.42 1.72 -12.27
CA TYR A 196 6.06 3.14 -12.13
C TYR A 196 5.17 3.55 -13.29
N PHE A 197 4.04 4.15 -12.97
CA PHE A 197 3.01 4.55 -13.92
C PHE A 197 2.89 6.07 -13.87
N LEU A 198 3.31 6.73 -14.94
CA LEU A 198 3.36 8.19 -15.03
C LEU A 198 2.04 8.74 -15.58
N PHE A 199 1.59 9.87 -15.07
CA PHE A 199 0.39 10.54 -15.55
C PHE A 199 0.70 11.45 -16.74
N ASP A 200 -0.01 11.26 -17.85
CA ASP A 200 0.02 12.15 -19.00
C ASP A 200 -1.11 13.19 -18.88
N PRO A 201 -0.81 14.47 -18.57
CA PRO A 201 -1.84 15.49 -18.36
C PRO A 201 -2.59 15.88 -19.63
N ILE A 202 -2.01 15.62 -20.82
CA ILE A 202 -2.64 15.90 -22.10
C ILE A 202 -3.68 14.82 -22.41
N LYS A 203 -3.29 13.56 -22.29
CA LYS A 203 -4.19 12.40 -22.52
C LYS A 203 -5.10 12.13 -21.33
N LYS A 204 -4.81 12.71 -20.15
CA LYS A 204 -5.47 12.45 -18.87
C LYS A 204 -5.50 10.96 -18.50
N ARG A 205 -4.38 10.28 -18.69
CA ARG A 205 -4.22 8.84 -18.49
C ARG A 205 -2.85 8.53 -17.93
N PHE A 206 -2.78 7.44 -17.19
CA PHE A 206 -1.51 6.84 -16.78
C PHE A 206 -0.97 5.93 -17.89
N PHE A 207 0.35 5.82 -17.95
CA PHE A 207 1.07 4.89 -18.79
C PHE A 207 2.23 4.28 -18.00
N GLU A 208 2.55 3.04 -18.26
CA GLU A 208 3.71 2.39 -17.65
C GLU A 208 5.00 3.01 -18.20
N SER A 209 5.90 3.37 -17.31
CA SER A 209 7.19 3.95 -17.68
C SER A 209 8.25 2.87 -17.85
N ASP A 210 9.36 3.22 -18.50
CA ASP A 210 10.58 2.41 -18.57
C ASP A 210 11.47 2.57 -17.30
N PHE A 211 10.92 3.08 -16.18
CA PHE A 211 11.69 3.22 -14.94
C PHE A 211 11.94 1.84 -14.35
N THR A 212 13.19 1.43 -14.36
CA THR A 212 13.63 0.13 -13.84
C THR A 212 14.77 0.32 -12.87
N GLY A 213 14.80 -0.46 -11.81
CA GLY A 213 15.86 -0.44 -10.82
C GLY A 213 15.44 -1.12 -9.52
N VAL A 214 16.40 -1.23 -8.63
CA VAL A 214 16.24 -1.87 -7.32
C VAL A 214 16.23 -0.81 -6.24
N SER A 215 15.20 -0.82 -5.38
CA SER A 215 15.07 0.10 -4.25
C SER A 215 15.27 1.56 -4.65
N LEU A 216 14.47 2.04 -5.62
CA LEU A 216 14.54 3.42 -6.08
C LEU A 216 14.01 4.39 -5.02
N GLU A 217 14.79 5.42 -4.73
CA GLU A 217 14.43 6.54 -3.86
C GLU A 217 14.36 7.83 -4.69
N PHE A 218 13.28 8.60 -4.53
CA PHE A 218 13.00 9.80 -5.31
C PHE A 218 13.18 11.05 -4.45
N ASP A 219 14.14 11.90 -4.80
CA ASP A 219 14.38 13.19 -4.13
C ASP A 219 13.78 14.33 -4.95
N ALA A 220 12.62 14.82 -4.53
CA ALA A 220 11.93 15.92 -5.17
C ALA A 220 12.71 17.26 -5.14
N LYS A 221 13.62 17.47 -4.17
CA LYS A 221 14.40 18.71 -4.05
C LYS A 221 15.49 18.78 -5.10
N THR A 222 16.21 17.68 -5.28
CA THR A 222 17.32 17.60 -6.24
C THR A 222 16.89 17.10 -7.61
N LYS A 223 15.65 16.59 -7.73
CA LYS A 223 15.10 15.90 -8.90
C LYS A 223 16.00 14.76 -9.35
N ARG A 224 16.44 13.95 -8.39
CA ARG A 224 17.31 12.79 -8.58
C ARG A 224 16.59 11.52 -8.14
N ILE A 225 16.94 10.43 -8.80
CA ILE A 225 16.54 9.10 -8.39
C ILE A 225 17.81 8.38 -7.95
N LYS A 226 17.80 7.82 -6.74
CA LYS A 226 18.86 6.99 -6.20
C LYS A 226 18.42 5.53 -6.24
N GLU A 227 19.20 4.68 -6.84
CA GLU A 227 19.05 3.23 -6.79
C GLU A 227 20.01 2.68 -5.75
N ILE A 228 19.54 1.76 -4.90
CA ILE A 228 20.39 1.08 -3.89
C ILE A 228 20.22 -0.42 -4.08
N ASN A 229 21.24 -1.06 -4.63
CA ASN A 229 21.26 -2.49 -4.81
C ASN A 229 22.25 -3.13 -3.82
N GLN A 230 21.72 -3.94 -2.89
CA GLN A 230 22.51 -4.62 -1.87
C GLN A 230 22.63 -6.12 -2.20
N CYS A 231 23.84 -6.64 -2.08
CA CYS A 231 24.14 -8.05 -2.25
C CYS A 231 24.89 -8.60 -1.03
N CYS A 232 24.90 -9.93 -0.92
CA CYS A 232 25.79 -10.64 -0.02
C CYS A 232 25.63 -10.22 1.45
N ALA A 233 24.37 -10.15 1.93
CA ALA A 233 24.00 -9.70 3.28
C ALA A 233 24.54 -8.29 3.61
N GLY A 234 24.54 -7.38 2.64
CA GLY A 234 25.01 -6.01 2.80
C GLY A 234 26.54 -5.84 2.66
N ALA A 235 27.28 -6.91 2.33
CA ALA A 235 28.73 -6.82 2.14
C ALA A 235 29.12 -6.14 0.82
N SER A 236 28.19 -5.98 -0.11
CA SER A 236 28.37 -5.23 -1.38
C SER A 236 27.13 -4.38 -1.64
N VAL A 237 27.36 -3.09 -1.92
CA VAL A 237 26.29 -2.12 -2.23
C VAL A 237 26.68 -1.34 -3.49
N VAL A 238 25.78 -1.29 -4.46
CA VAL A 238 25.89 -0.39 -5.61
C VAL A 238 24.85 0.71 -5.45
N GLU A 239 25.29 1.95 -5.57
CA GLU A 239 24.43 3.12 -5.60
C GLU A 239 24.55 3.79 -6.96
N ASN A 240 23.42 3.91 -7.66
CA ASN A 240 23.34 4.62 -8.92
C ASN A 240 22.48 5.88 -8.75
N ILE A 241 22.94 6.99 -9.28
CA ILE A 241 22.18 8.24 -9.28
C ILE A 241 21.75 8.56 -10.69
N TYR A 242 20.46 8.83 -10.85
CA TYR A 242 19.85 9.17 -12.14
C TYR A 242 19.24 10.57 -12.09
N LYS A 243 19.16 11.20 -13.25
CA LYS A 243 18.23 12.29 -13.55
C LYS A 243 17.13 11.82 -14.48
N VAL A 244 15.95 12.43 -14.37
CA VAL A 244 14.87 12.19 -15.33
C VAL A 244 15.01 13.16 -16.51
N GLN A 245 14.91 12.64 -17.71
CA GLN A 245 14.90 13.42 -18.95
C GLN A 245 13.96 12.75 -19.96
N ASN A 246 12.92 13.46 -20.40
CA ASN A 246 11.90 12.95 -21.32
C ASN A 246 11.26 11.63 -20.79
N ASN A 247 10.88 11.59 -19.53
CA ASN A 247 10.33 10.43 -18.84
C ASN A 247 11.23 9.17 -18.89
N GLN A 248 12.55 9.37 -18.95
CA GLN A 248 13.54 8.30 -18.91
C GLN A 248 14.58 8.56 -17.82
N MET A 249 15.01 7.52 -17.13
CA MET A 249 16.13 7.57 -16.19
C MET A 249 17.45 7.63 -16.97
N LYS A 250 18.29 8.62 -16.69
CA LYS A 250 19.64 8.77 -17.26
C LYS A 250 20.66 8.70 -16.12
N LEU A 251 21.48 7.66 -16.12
CA LEU A 251 22.56 7.49 -15.14
C LEU A 251 23.54 8.66 -15.21
N ILE A 252 23.88 9.23 -14.06
CA ILE A 252 24.82 10.36 -13.94
C ILE A 252 25.97 10.07 -12.98
N GLU A 253 25.77 9.21 -11.98
CA GLU A 253 26.79 8.82 -11.01
C GLU A 253 26.59 7.34 -10.65
N GLU A 254 27.71 6.62 -10.43
CA GLU A 254 27.74 5.24 -10.00
C GLU A 254 28.76 5.06 -8.89
N HIS A 255 28.36 4.49 -7.77
CA HIS A 255 29.20 4.23 -6.63
C HIS A 255 29.13 2.74 -6.24
N CYS A 256 30.28 2.17 -5.89
CA CYS A 256 30.42 0.79 -5.49
C CYS A 256 31.06 0.73 -4.10
N TYR A 257 30.41 0.03 -3.17
CA TYR A 257 30.91 -0.15 -1.80
C TYR A 257 31.05 -1.63 -1.49
N LYS A 258 32.19 -2.00 -0.89
CA LYS A 258 32.41 -3.36 -0.37
C LYS A 258 32.84 -3.33 1.08
N TYR A 259 32.38 -4.31 1.86
CA TYR A 259 32.73 -4.46 3.25
C TYR A 259 34.21 -4.80 3.39
N ASP A 260 34.94 -4.03 4.21
CA ASP A 260 36.33 -4.24 4.57
C ASP A 260 36.40 -4.89 5.95
N GLU A 261 36.84 -6.14 6.01
CA GLU A 261 36.93 -6.93 7.24
C GLU A 261 37.87 -6.31 8.28
N LYS A 262 38.94 -5.63 7.85
CA LYS A 262 39.88 -4.99 8.74
C LYS A 262 39.33 -3.71 9.36
N ARG A 263 38.61 -2.92 8.56
CA ARG A 263 38.02 -1.63 8.97
C ARG A 263 36.58 -1.77 9.51
N LYS A 264 35.98 -2.95 9.38
CA LYS A 264 34.61 -3.27 9.78
C LYS A 264 33.56 -2.24 9.27
N LYS A 265 33.74 -1.80 8.02
CA LYS A 265 32.82 -0.86 7.35
C LYS A 265 32.84 -1.03 5.83
N LEU A 266 31.79 -0.54 5.18
CA LEU A 266 31.77 -0.39 3.73
C LEU A 266 32.82 0.66 3.31
N ILE A 267 33.58 0.34 2.28
CA ILE A 267 34.54 1.27 1.65
C ILE A 267 34.27 1.34 0.16
N GLU A 268 34.38 2.53 -0.37
CA GLU A 268 34.16 2.77 -1.79
C GLU A 268 35.25 2.09 -2.64
N LYS A 269 34.84 1.49 -3.71
CA LYS A 269 35.66 0.80 -4.72
C LYS A 269 35.35 1.39 -6.10
N LYS A 270 36.12 1.00 -7.10
CA LYS A 270 35.78 1.32 -8.47
C LYS A 270 34.52 0.53 -8.87
N PRO A 271 33.59 1.11 -9.67
CA PRO A 271 32.36 0.43 -10.06
C PRO A 271 32.57 -0.99 -10.61
N LYS A 272 33.60 -1.19 -11.45
CA LYS A 272 33.95 -2.51 -12.00
C LYS A 272 34.28 -3.59 -10.95
N ASP A 273 34.54 -3.21 -9.72
CA ASP A 273 34.91 -4.16 -8.64
C ASP A 273 33.64 -4.69 -7.93
N CYS A 274 32.44 -4.16 -8.25
CA CYS A 274 31.18 -4.62 -7.68
C CYS A 274 30.48 -5.71 -8.50
N TYR A 275 30.86 -5.85 -9.73
CA TYR A 275 30.31 -6.86 -10.67
C TYR A 275 31.21 -8.09 -10.78
#